data_f941451b4172194e09767f7d1938b186
#
_entry.id   f941451b4172194e09767f7d1938b186
#
_cell.length_a   1.000
_cell.length_b   1.000
_cell.length_c   1.000
_cell.angle_alpha   90.00
_cell.angle_beta   90.00
_cell.angle_gamma   90.00
#
_symmetry.space_group_name_H-M   'P 1'
#
loop_
_entity.id
_entity.type
_entity.pdbx_description
1 polymer ?
#
loop_
_entity_poly.entity_id
_entity_poly.type
_entity_poly.pdbx_seq_one_letter_code
_entity_poly.pdbx_strand_id
1 'polypeptide(L)'
;FDELFEKTKALPWENYIPKNGKFWVAKANSIKSKLFSPSDIQSIMKKAIVERLKGIYGISWFPEDGPEFPIRVAFMKDIALIGIDTSGVSLHKRGYRQMTVKAPITETLASALLMLTPWKKDRILVDPFCGSGTFPIEAAMMAADMAPGMNRHFLAENWEHLIPKECWEDAREEAGDRVN
;
A
#
# COMPACT_ATOMS: atom_id res chain seq x y z
N PHE A 1 -21.72 16.68 1.53
CA PHE A 1 -20.67 16.65 0.49
C PHE A 1 -19.81 17.90 0.52
N ASP A 2 -20.34 19.10 0.76
CA ASP A 2 -19.58 20.35 0.79
C ASP A 2 -18.47 20.33 1.84
N GLU A 3 -18.77 19.82 3.04
CA GLU A 3 -17.76 19.65 4.09
C GLU A 3 -16.61 18.71 3.68
N LEU A 4 -16.92 17.61 2.98
CA LEU A 4 -15.90 16.70 2.45
C LEU A 4 -15.02 17.42 1.43
N PHE A 5 -15.63 18.17 0.53
CA PHE A 5 -14.92 18.94 -0.49
C PHE A 5 -13.98 19.97 0.13
N GLU A 6 -14.49 20.83 1.03
CA GLU A 6 -13.71 21.92 1.63
C GLU A 6 -12.58 21.38 2.52
N LYS A 7 -12.85 20.37 3.35
CA LYS A 7 -11.82 19.75 4.19
C LYS A 7 -10.75 19.04 3.36
N THR A 8 -11.13 18.35 2.28
CA THR A 8 -10.18 17.71 1.36
C THR A 8 -9.32 18.74 0.64
N LYS A 9 -9.93 19.83 0.16
CA LYS A 9 -9.23 20.93 -0.51
C LYS A 9 -8.25 21.66 0.41
N ALA A 10 -8.55 21.74 1.70
CA ALA A 10 -7.69 22.39 2.71
C ALA A 10 -6.40 21.61 3.02
N LEU A 11 -6.32 20.30 2.69
CA LEU A 11 -5.13 19.50 2.93
C LEU A 11 -3.97 19.94 2.01
N PRO A 12 -2.72 19.88 2.49
CA PRO A 12 -1.54 20.32 1.75
C PRO A 12 -1.06 19.25 0.74
N TRP A 13 -1.87 18.98 -0.27
CA TRP A 13 -1.58 17.96 -1.28
C TRP A 13 -0.29 18.20 -2.06
N GLU A 14 0.09 19.46 -2.25
CA GLU A 14 1.32 19.90 -2.90
C GLU A 14 2.60 19.42 -2.20
N ASN A 15 2.52 19.10 -0.91
CA ASN A 15 3.66 18.54 -0.18
C ASN A 15 3.97 17.09 -0.59
N TYR A 16 3.01 16.41 -1.21
CA TYR A 16 3.11 15.00 -1.58
C TYR A 16 3.08 14.80 -3.10
N ILE A 17 2.19 15.48 -3.80
CA ILE A 17 1.91 15.26 -5.21
C ILE A 17 2.56 16.37 -6.03
N PRO A 18 3.62 16.08 -6.81
CA PRO A 18 4.28 17.07 -7.66
C PRO A 18 3.39 17.48 -8.83
N LYS A 19 3.77 18.56 -9.51
CA LYS A 19 3.01 19.16 -10.62
C LYS A 19 2.67 18.17 -11.74
N ASN A 20 3.52 17.21 -12.02
CA ASN A 20 3.35 16.17 -13.02
C ASN A 20 2.84 14.84 -12.43
N GLY A 21 2.56 14.77 -11.13
CA GLY A 21 2.10 13.55 -10.48
C GLY A 21 0.75 13.08 -11.00
N LYS A 22 0.60 11.78 -11.21
CA LYS A 22 -0.65 11.13 -11.59
C LYS A 22 -1.39 10.68 -10.34
N PHE A 23 -2.54 11.25 -10.05
CA PHE A 23 -3.28 10.94 -8.83
C PHE A 23 -4.75 10.64 -9.09
N TRP A 24 -5.28 9.73 -8.29
CA TRP A 24 -6.70 9.36 -8.31
C TRP A 24 -7.14 8.81 -6.95
N VAL A 25 -8.43 8.85 -6.68
CA VAL A 25 -8.98 8.18 -5.48
C VAL A 25 -9.28 6.73 -5.85
N ALA A 26 -8.34 5.84 -5.51
CA ALA A 26 -8.33 4.45 -5.93
C ALA A 26 -9.41 3.60 -5.22
N LYS A 27 -9.71 3.93 -3.96
CA LYS A 27 -10.69 3.20 -3.17
C LYS A 27 -11.36 4.12 -2.15
N ALA A 28 -12.69 4.04 -2.09
CA ALA A 28 -13.50 4.63 -1.04
C ALA A 28 -14.34 3.55 -0.36
N ASN A 29 -14.28 3.49 0.95
CA ASN A 29 -15.14 2.62 1.77
C ASN A 29 -15.94 3.50 2.75
N SER A 30 -17.18 3.13 3.01
CA SER A 30 -17.99 3.84 3.99
C SER A 30 -18.78 2.85 4.86
N ILE A 31 -18.62 2.97 6.18
CA ILE A 31 -19.25 2.12 7.17
C ILE A 31 -19.95 3.01 8.19
N LYS A 32 -21.26 2.82 8.35
CA LYS A 32 -22.09 3.54 9.34
C LYS A 32 -21.89 5.07 9.28
N SER A 33 -21.84 5.63 8.09
CA SER A 33 -21.61 7.05 7.82
C SER A 33 -22.70 7.63 6.92
N LYS A 34 -22.95 8.94 7.02
CA LYS A 34 -23.93 9.66 6.20
C LYS A 34 -23.57 9.65 4.71
N LEU A 35 -22.26 9.73 4.41
CA LEU A 35 -21.76 9.59 3.06
C LEU A 35 -21.52 8.11 2.78
N PHE A 36 -22.40 7.47 2.01
CA PHE A 36 -22.36 6.03 1.78
C PHE A 36 -22.01 5.62 0.34
N SER A 37 -22.06 6.54 -0.62
CA SER A 37 -21.72 6.26 -2.03
C SER A 37 -20.22 6.36 -2.28
N PRO A 38 -19.49 5.26 -2.53
CA PRO A 38 -18.06 5.31 -2.80
C PRO A 38 -17.71 6.14 -4.05
N SER A 39 -18.51 6.06 -5.12
CA SER A 39 -18.30 6.81 -6.36
C SER A 39 -18.39 8.31 -6.17
N ASP A 40 -19.36 8.77 -5.37
CA ASP A 40 -19.55 10.19 -5.11
C ASP A 40 -18.42 10.73 -4.23
N ILE A 41 -18.02 9.96 -3.21
CA ILE A 41 -16.85 10.29 -2.38
C ILE A 41 -15.61 10.44 -3.25
N GLN A 42 -15.34 9.46 -4.14
CA GLN A 42 -14.17 9.50 -5.04
C GLN A 42 -14.20 10.74 -5.96
N SER A 43 -15.35 11.03 -6.56
CA SER A 43 -15.52 12.15 -7.49
C SER A 43 -15.31 13.50 -6.80
N ILE A 44 -15.91 13.69 -5.62
CA ILE A 44 -15.82 14.93 -4.85
C ILE A 44 -14.40 15.15 -4.36
N MET A 45 -13.76 14.13 -3.83
CA MET A 45 -12.38 14.21 -3.37
C MET A 45 -11.41 14.49 -4.53
N LYS A 46 -11.56 13.79 -5.66
CA LYS A 46 -10.73 14.06 -6.86
C LYS A 46 -10.88 15.52 -7.28
N LYS A 47 -12.10 16.06 -7.33
CA LYS A 47 -12.36 17.47 -7.69
C LYS A 47 -11.69 18.42 -6.70
N ALA A 48 -11.81 18.18 -5.39
CA ALA A 48 -11.22 19.03 -4.35
C ALA A 48 -9.69 19.08 -4.46
N ILE A 49 -9.04 17.94 -4.69
CA ILE A 49 -7.58 17.84 -4.86
C ILE A 49 -7.14 18.58 -6.13
N VAL A 50 -7.86 18.37 -7.23
CA VAL A 50 -7.61 19.08 -8.51
C VAL A 50 -7.69 20.59 -8.32
N GLU A 51 -8.71 21.11 -7.64
CA GLU A 51 -8.85 22.54 -7.40
C GLU A 51 -7.73 23.11 -6.52
N ARG A 52 -7.34 22.39 -5.48
CA ARG A 52 -6.20 22.77 -4.64
C ARG A 52 -4.93 22.89 -5.46
N LEU A 53 -4.56 21.81 -6.16
CA LEU A 53 -3.31 21.74 -6.93
C LEU A 53 -3.28 22.69 -8.10
N LYS A 54 -4.42 22.95 -8.79
CA LYS A 54 -4.53 23.99 -9.82
C LYS A 54 -4.20 25.36 -9.26
N GLY A 55 -4.73 25.69 -8.08
CA GLY A 55 -4.46 26.97 -7.43
C GLY A 55 -2.99 27.15 -7.04
N ILE A 56 -2.37 26.09 -6.49
CA ILE A 56 -0.97 26.14 -6.06
C ILE A 56 0.01 26.15 -7.22
N TYR A 57 -0.20 25.29 -8.23
CA TYR A 57 0.72 25.15 -9.37
C TYR A 57 0.47 26.12 -10.53
N GLY A 58 -0.64 26.86 -10.49
CA GLY A 58 -1.00 27.80 -11.56
C GLY A 58 -1.23 27.13 -12.92
N ILE A 59 -1.78 25.90 -12.93
CA ILE A 59 -2.00 25.10 -14.13
C ILE A 59 -3.49 24.80 -14.33
N SER A 60 -3.91 24.66 -15.58
CA SER A 60 -5.26 24.23 -15.93
C SER A 60 -5.36 22.74 -16.27
N TRP A 61 -4.23 22.14 -16.63
CA TRP A 61 -4.10 20.74 -17.04
C TRP A 61 -2.94 20.06 -16.33
N PHE A 62 -3.14 18.80 -15.88
CA PHE A 62 -2.10 17.96 -15.28
C PHE A 62 -1.52 17.04 -16.36
N PRO A 63 -0.19 17.03 -16.57
CA PRO A 63 0.45 16.15 -17.56
C PRO A 63 0.26 14.66 -17.24
N GLU A 64 0.21 14.31 -15.95
CA GLU A 64 0.08 12.94 -15.43
C GLU A 64 1.15 11.96 -15.98
N ASP A 65 2.33 12.47 -16.31
CA ASP A 65 3.48 11.73 -16.84
C ASP A 65 4.54 11.39 -15.78
N GLY A 66 4.29 11.79 -14.54
CA GLY A 66 5.14 11.54 -13.38
C GLY A 66 4.68 10.36 -12.53
N PRO A 67 5.19 10.29 -11.27
CA PRO A 67 4.86 9.20 -10.35
C PRO A 67 3.37 9.11 -10.02
N GLU A 68 2.93 7.92 -9.67
CA GLU A 68 1.54 7.61 -9.33
C GLU A 68 1.25 7.78 -7.83
N PHE A 69 0.12 8.42 -7.51
CA PHE A 69 -0.34 8.67 -6.13
C PHE A 69 -1.79 8.19 -5.96
N PRO A 70 -2.00 6.88 -5.75
CA PRO A 70 -3.34 6.37 -5.48
C PRO A 70 -3.77 6.75 -4.06
N ILE A 71 -4.91 7.40 -3.94
CA ILE A 71 -5.47 7.87 -2.69
C ILE A 71 -6.54 6.88 -2.23
N ARG A 72 -6.52 6.52 -0.96
CA ARG A 72 -7.51 5.67 -0.32
C ARG A 72 -8.26 6.46 0.74
N VAL A 73 -9.55 6.24 0.82
CA VAL A 73 -10.39 6.85 1.86
C VAL A 73 -11.27 5.82 2.52
N ALA A 74 -11.36 5.87 3.83
CA ALA A 74 -12.27 5.05 4.62
C ALA A 74 -13.09 5.96 5.53
N PHE A 75 -14.40 5.91 5.38
CA PHE A 75 -15.33 6.53 6.31
C PHE A 75 -15.79 5.51 7.36
N MET A 76 -15.71 5.89 8.62
CA MET A 76 -16.27 5.14 9.72
C MET A 76 -16.91 6.10 10.71
N LYS A 77 -18.22 5.98 10.91
CA LYS A 77 -19.01 6.83 11.83
C LYS A 77 -18.76 8.33 11.57
N ASP A 78 -18.87 8.73 10.31
CA ASP A 78 -18.64 10.09 9.80
C ASP A 78 -17.21 10.65 9.98
N ILE A 79 -16.24 9.82 10.35
CA ILE A 79 -14.82 10.18 10.36
C ILE A 79 -14.18 9.65 9.08
N ALA A 80 -13.49 10.54 8.36
CA ALA A 80 -12.73 10.18 7.16
C ALA A 80 -11.26 9.94 7.50
N LEU A 81 -10.75 8.76 7.20
CA LEU A 81 -9.33 8.46 7.16
C LEU A 81 -8.86 8.51 5.71
N ILE A 82 -7.92 9.39 5.40
CA ILE A 82 -7.37 9.60 4.06
C ILE A 82 -5.89 9.21 4.08
N GLY A 83 -5.46 8.42 3.13
CA GLY A 83 -4.06 8.01 2.97
C GLY A 83 -3.65 7.94 1.51
N ILE A 84 -2.37 8.11 1.24
CA ILE A 84 -1.76 7.84 -0.06
C ILE A 84 -1.17 6.43 0.02
N ASP A 85 -1.46 5.58 -0.97
CA ASP A 85 -0.99 4.20 -1.00
C ASP A 85 0.49 4.15 -1.42
N THR A 86 1.36 3.86 -0.47
CA THR A 86 2.80 3.73 -0.68
C THR A 86 3.22 2.36 -1.22
N SER A 87 2.36 1.36 -1.07
CA SER A 87 2.69 -0.04 -1.37
C SER A 87 2.51 -0.41 -2.84
N GLY A 88 1.46 0.13 -3.50
CA GLY A 88 1.04 -0.27 -4.84
C GLY A 88 0.45 -1.68 -4.87
N VAL A 89 1.24 -2.66 -5.27
CA VAL A 89 0.84 -4.07 -5.25
C VAL A 89 0.61 -4.52 -3.81
N SER A 90 -0.46 -5.29 -3.57
CA SER A 90 -0.85 -5.74 -2.22
C SER A 90 0.29 -6.43 -1.47
N LEU A 91 0.45 -6.12 -0.17
CA LEU A 91 1.59 -6.56 0.65
C LEU A 91 1.71 -8.08 0.82
N HIS A 92 0.62 -8.84 0.65
CA HIS A 92 0.70 -10.30 0.66
C HIS A 92 1.52 -10.85 -0.51
N LYS A 93 1.61 -10.14 -1.63
CA LYS A 93 2.44 -10.53 -2.77
C LYS A 93 3.91 -10.24 -2.47
N ARG A 94 4.63 -11.25 -1.97
CA ARG A 94 6.03 -11.17 -1.56
C ARG A 94 7.02 -11.12 -2.72
N GLY A 95 6.59 -11.49 -3.93
CA GLY A 95 7.45 -11.58 -5.11
C GLY A 95 8.00 -12.99 -5.39
N TYR A 96 7.94 -13.93 -4.48
CA TYR A 96 8.48 -15.27 -4.67
C TYR A 96 7.56 -16.23 -5.46
N ARG A 97 6.26 -15.95 -5.53
CA ARG A 97 5.28 -16.86 -6.16
C ARG A 97 5.38 -16.79 -7.68
N GLN A 98 5.99 -17.81 -8.27
CA GLN A 98 6.11 -17.95 -9.72
C GLN A 98 4.97 -18.81 -10.32
N MET A 99 4.50 -19.79 -9.56
CA MET A 99 3.40 -20.67 -9.97
C MET A 99 2.18 -20.44 -9.09
N THR A 100 1.00 -20.38 -9.70
CA THR A 100 -0.26 -20.24 -8.98
C THR A 100 -1.06 -21.53 -9.06
N VAL A 101 -1.54 -21.98 -7.92
CA VAL A 101 -2.57 -23.03 -7.83
C VAL A 101 -3.95 -22.35 -7.68
N LYS A 102 -5.00 -23.12 -7.92
CA LYS A 102 -6.36 -22.62 -7.74
C LYS A 102 -6.59 -22.28 -6.25
N ALA A 103 -6.92 -21.01 -5.99
CA ALA A 103 -7.25 -20.49 -4.66
C ALA A 103 -6.19 -20.74 -3.55
N PRO A 104 -4.92 -20.29 -3.72
CA PRO A 104 -3.91 -20.45 -2.68
C PRO A 104 -4.24 -19.57 -1.45
N ILE A 105 -3.78 -19.99 -0.27
CA ILE A 105 -3.79 -19.12 0.91
C ILE A 105 -2.89 -17.90 0.66
N THR A 106 -3.30 -16.72 1.15
CA THR A 106 -2.46 -15.53 1.05
C THR A 106 -1.27 -15.64 2.00
N GLU A 107 -0.13 -15.10 1.58
CA GLU A 107 1.13 -15.15 2.30
C GLU A 107 1.01 -14.51 3.70
N THR A 108 0.36 -13.35 3.80
CA THR A 108 0.13 -12.68 5.10
C THR A 108 -0.73 -13.50 6.05
N LEU A 109 -1.73 -14.23 5.54
CA LEU A 109 -2.56 -15.11 6.37
C LEU A 109 -1.76 -16.34 6.84
N ALA A 110 -0.96 -16.92 5.96
CA ALA A 110 -0.09 -18.04 6.32
C ALA A 110 0.91 -17.66 7.43
N SER A 111 1.58 -16.49 7.27
CA SER A 111 2.48 -15.95 8.32
C SER A 111 1.76 -15.71 9.63
N ALA A 112 0.57 -15.09 9.60
CA ALA A 112 -0.20 -14.83 10.81
C ALA A 112 -0.59 -16.13 11.53
N LEU A 113 -1.01 -17.16 10.79
CA LEU A 113 -1.33 -18.46 11.36
C LEU A 113 -0.08 -19.15 11.98
N LEU A 114 1.08 -19.08 11.31
CA LEU A 114 2.34 -19.58 11.88
C LEU A 114 2.68 -18.89 13.19
N MET A 115 2.53 -17.58 13.28
CA MET A 115 2.79 -16.80 14.50
C MET A 115 1.84 -17.15 15.66
N LEU A 116 0.65 -17.67 15.36
CA LEU A 116 -0.29 -18.15 16.37
C LEU A 116 0.01 -19.58 16.87
N THR A 117 0.90 -20.30 16.19
CA THR A 117 1.33 -21.65 16.61
C THR A 117 2.52 -21.57 17.58
N PRO A 118 2.82 -22.64 18.34
CA PRO A 118 4.03 -22.72 19.15
C PRO A 118 5.29 -23.03 18.32
N TRP A 119 5.21 -23.00 16.99
CA TRP A 119 6.36 -23.23 16.12
C TRP A 119 7.42 -22.14 16.27
N LYS A 120 8.68 -22.54 16.23
CA LYS A 120 9.86 -21.67 16.24
C LYS A 120 10.89 -22.22 15.25
N LYS A 121 11.89 -21.42 14.90
CA LYS A 121 12.92 -21.75 13.91
C LYS A 121 13.75 -23.02 14.23
N ASP A 122 13.81 -23.43 15.49
CA ASP A 122 14.47 -24.65 16.00
C ASP A 122 13.59 -25.90 15.95
N ARG A 123 12.34 -25.77 15.47
CA ARG A 123 11.37 -26.87 15.40
C ARG A 123 11.07 -27.28 13.98
N ILE A 124 10.93 -28.58 13.76
CA ILE A 124 10.51 -29.11 12.45
C ILE A 124 9.07 -28.67 12.17
N LEU A 125 8.83 -28.12 10.98
CA LEU A 125 7.51 -27.86 10.42
C LEU A 125 7.20 -28.91 9.36
N VAL A 126 6.04 -29.53 9.46
CA VAL A 126 5.55 -30.48 8.46
C VAL A 126 4.17 -30.01 7.98
N ASP A 127 4.03 -29.82 6.68
CA ASP A 127 2.75 -29.51 6.02
C ASP A 127 2.44 -30.61 4.99
N PRO A 128 1.67 -31.65 5.36
CA PRO A 128 1.38 -32.77 4.48
C PRO A 128 0.42 -32.43 3.32
N PHE A 129 -0.20 -31.25 3.35
CA PHE A 129 -1.13 -30.77 2.33
C PHE A 129 -0.71 -29.40 1.77
N CYS A 130 0.59 -29.20 1.60
CA CYS A 130 1.23 -27.89 1.36
C CYS A 130 0.73 -27.12 0.13
N GLY A 131 0.07 -27.76 -0.83
CA GLY A 131 -0.41 -27.10 -2.05
C GLY A 131 0.75 -26.41 -2.80
N SER A 132 0.71 -25.07 -2.88
CA SER A 132 1.80 -24.27 -3.48
C SER A 132 2.95 -23.96 -2.52
N GLY A 133 3.00 -24.57 -1.36
CA GLY A 133 4.07 -24.42 -0.39
C GLY A 133 4.06 -23.11 0.40
N THR A 134 2.94 -22.41 0.47
CA THR A 134 2.89 -21.09 1.12
C THR A 134 3.32 -21.15 2.59
N PHE A 135 2.81 -22.11 3.38
CA PHE A 135 3.20 -22.25 4.79
C PHE A 135 4.69 -22.57 4.99
N PRO A 136 5.27 -23.58 4.32
CA PRO A 136 6.68 -23.87 4.51
C PRO A 136 7.60 -22.74 3.97
N ILE A 137 7.21 -22.02 2.91
CA ILE A 137 7.99 -20.87 2.42
C ILE A 137 7.96 -19.72 3.43
N GLU A 138 6.79 -19.34 3.94
CA GLU A 138 6.69 -18.27 4.95
C GLU A 138 7.42 -18.65 6.25
N ALA A 139 7.34 -19.92 6.68
CA ALA A 139 8.08 -20.40 7.82
C ALA A 139 9.62 -20.33 7.60
N ALA A 140 10.10 -20.71 6.43
CA ALA A 140 11.52 -20.61 6.08
C ALA A 140 12.01 -19.15 6.07
N MET A 141 11.22 -18.22 5.50
CA MET A 141 11.53 -16.79 5.53
C MET A 141 11.57 -16.23 6.95
N MET A 142 10.62 -16.64 7.81
CA MET A 142 10.61 -16.24 9.22
C MET A 142 11.80 -16.84 9.99
N ALA A 143 12.18 -18.09 9.72
CA ALA A 143 13.32 -18.74 10.35
C ALA A 143 14.65 -18.09 9.97
N ALA A 144 14.78 -17.64 8.73
CA ALA A 144 15.95 -16.96 8.20
C ALA A 144 15.98 -15.44 8.52
N ASP A 145 15.04 -14.90 9.26
CA ASP A 145 14.83 -13.45 9.48
C ASP A 145 14.76 -12.64 8.18
N MET A 146 14.23 -13.23 7.12
CA MET A 146 14.12 -12.62 5.80
C MET A 146 12.93 -11.66 5.75
N ALA A 147 13.19 -10.38 5.46
CA ALA A 147 12.15 -9.36 5.35
C ALA A 147 11.21 -9.67 4.17
N PRO A 148 9.86 -9.68 4.39
CA PRO A 148 8.91 -10.05 3.36
C PRO A 148 8.85 -9.08 2.16
N GLY A 149 9.45 -7.90 2.29
CA GLY A 149 9.52 -6.87 1.23
C GLY A 149 10.74 -6.95 0.30
N MET A 150 11.71 -7.83 0.56
CA MET A 150 12.99 -7.85 -0.16
C MET A 150 12.85 -8.09 -1.67
N ASN A 151 11.92 -8.97 -2.05
CA ASN A 151 11.74 -9.41 -3.45
C ASN A 151 10.59 -8.67 -4.17
N ARG A 152 10.23 -7.47 -3.71
CA ARG A 152 9.16 -6.67 -4.33
C ARG A 152 9.56 -5.20 -4.43
N HIS A 153 8.89 -4.48 -5.32
CA HIS A 153 8.94 -3.03 -5.37
C HIS A 153 7.75 -2.40 -4.66
N PHE A 154 7.97 -1.23 -4.09
CA PHE A 154 6.94 -0.39 -3.49
C PHE A 154 6.69 0.82 -4.39
N LEU A 155 5.45 1.28 -4.47
CA LEU A 155 5.09 2.42 -5.30
C LEU A 155 5.85 3.69 -4.89
N ALA A 156 6.06 3.86 -3.59
CA ALA A 156 6.77 5.00 -3.02
C ALA A 156 8.28 5.05 -3.40
N GLU A 157 8.86 3.99 -3.95
CA GLU A 157 10.22 4.02 -4.51
C GLU A 157 10.35 5.04 -5.67
N ASN A 158 9.23 5.35 -6.35
CA ASN A 158 9.19 6.33 -7.43
C ASN A 158 9.01 7.79 -6.93
N TRP A 159 8.92 8.00 -5.62
CA TRP A 159 8.67 9.32 -5.04
C TRP A 159 9.97 9.95 -4.50
N GLU A 160 10.96 10.09 -5.38
CA GLU A 160 12.31 10.56 -5.02
C GLU A 160 12.33 11.94 -4.34
N HIS A 161 11.31 12.79 -4.63
CA HIS A 161 11.14 14.09 -3.96
C HIS A 161 10.70 13.98 -2.48
N LEU A 162 10.17 12.83 -2.05
CA LEU A 162 9.77 12.55 -0.67
C LEU A 162 10.74 11.63 0.04
N ILE A 163 11.21 10.59 -0.65
CA ILE A 163 12.06 9.54 -0.10
C ILE A 163 13.23 9.35 -1.07
N PRO A 164 14.43 9.82 -0.72
CA PRO A 164 15.63 9.62 -1.53
C PRO A 164 15.88 8.14 -1.81
N LYS A 165 16.46 7.85 -2.97
CA LYS A 165 16.72 6.47 -3.40
C LYS A 165 17.64 5.72 -2.45
N GLU A 166 18.60 6.42 -1.88
CA GLU A 166 19.55 5.90 -0.90
C GLU A 166 18.86 5.30 0.32
N CYS A 167 17.76 5.90 0.79
CA CYS A 167 17.00 5.36 1.92
C CYS A 167 16.42 3.96 1.63
N TRP A 168 16.05 3.69 0.38
CA TRP A 168 15.59 2.38 -0.03
C TRP A 168 16.72 1.37 -0.17
N GLU A 169 17.87 1.82 -0.67
CA GLU A 169 19.09 1.01 -0.81
C GLU A 169 19.59 0.59 0.58
N ASP A 170 19.74 1.54 1.50
CA ASP A 170 20.16 1.31 2.90
C ASP A 170 19.21 0.33 3.61
N ALA A 171 17.89 0.53 3.48
CA ALA A 171 16.91 -0.36 4.09
C ALA A 171 16.95 -1.80 3.53
N ARG A 172 17.28 -1.97 2.24
CA ARG A 172 17.45 -3.29 1.62
C ARG A 172 18.75 -3.95 2.05
N GLU A 173 19.82 -3.18 2.17
CA GLU A 173 21.12 -3.65 2.68
C GLU A 173 20.96 -4.13 4.14
N GLU A 174 20.41 -3.28 5.01
CA GLU A 174 20.10 -3.67 6.41
C GLU A 174 19.27 -4.95 6.49
N ALA A 175 18.22 -5.05 5.67
CA ALA A 175 17.37 -6.23 5.64
C ALA A 175 18.13 -7.47 5.12
N GLY A 176 19.06 -7.31 4.18
CA GLY A 176 19.92 -8.36 3.66
C GLY A 176 20.90 -8.89 4.70
N ASP A 177 21.51 -7.99 5.47
CA ASP A 177 22.47 -8.34 6.54
C ASP A 177 21.84 -9.13 7.69
N ARG A 178 20.52 -9.03 7.85
CA ARG A 178 19.77 -9.80 8.88
C ARG A 178 19.47 -11.23 8.49
N VAL A 179 19.59 -11.58 7.21
CA VAL A 179 19.28 -12.93 6.72
C VAL A 179 20.33 -13.91 7.23
N ASN A 180 19.90 -14.95 7.97
CA ASN A 180 20.74 -15.98 8.59
C ASN A 180 20.64 -17.31 7.84
#